data_4adb9bc1ecc1d0693ca28431fa7efbc2
#
_entry.id   4adb9bc1ecc1d0693ca28431fa7efbc2
#
_cell.length_a   1.000
_cell.length_b   1.000
_cell.length_c   1.000
_cell.angle_alpha   90.00
_cell.angle_beta   90.00
_cell.angle_gamma   90.00
#
_symmetry.space_group_name_H-M   'P 1'
#
loop_
_entity.id
_entity.type
_entity.pdbx_description
1 polymer ?
#
loop_
_entity_poly.entity_id
_entity_poly.type
_entity_poly.pdbx_seq_one_letter_code
_entity_poly.pdbx_strand_id
1 'polypeptide(L)'
;WVEHFCRMGSLVGCRVHFFANEQTLMRLQQLVKKKYGSTPTEFSRLDEWDDLLLLTGQVNFDHLLVVISARRGSISYDPSFERLPNQLGKYFSNNSLIILYPDQFGEPQEIVSFSDPRGYNESQHYDKVGKWFYKWLKKN
;
A
#
# COMPACT_ATOMS: atom_id res chain seq x y z
N TRP A 1 5.49 -5.95 -3.32
CA TRP A 1 4.86 -5.58 -2.05
C TRP A 1 4.00 -6.72 -1.46
N VAL A 2 3.18 -7.44 -2.23
CA VAL A 2 2.37 -8.60 -1.76
C VAL A 2 3.24 -9.61 -1.03
N GLU A 3 4.37 -9.97 -1.63
CA GLU A 3 5.35 -10.89 -1.04
C GLU A 3 5.83 -10.43 0.34
N HIS A 4 6.16 -9.14 0.46
CA HIS A 4 6.63 -8.59 1.73
C HIS A 4 5.56 -8.65 2.82
N PHE A 5 4.30 -8.35 2.50
CA PHE A 5 3.22 -8.42 3.49
C PHE A 5 2.86 -9.85 3.87
N CYS A 6 2.80 -10.78 2.92
CA CYS A 6 2.58 -12.19 3.24
C CYS A 6 3.70 -12.76 4.11
N ARG A 7 4.96 -12.44 3.78
CA ARG A 7 6.12 -12.85 4.57
C ARG A 7 6.10 -12.24 5.96
N MET A 8 5.81 -10.94 6.07
CA MET A 8 5.68 -10.26 7.35
C MET A 8 4.57 -10.89 8.20
N GLY A 9 3.37 -11.10 7.63
CA GLY A 9 2.27 -11.75 8.31
C GLY A 9 2.63 -13.14 8.83
N SER A 10 3.33 -13.94 8.03
CA SER A 10 3.82 -15.26 8.45
C SER A 10 4.83 -15.18 9.59
N LEU A 11 5.78 -14.22 9.53
CA LEU A 11 6.82 -14.06 10.56
C LEU A 11 6.27 -13.57 11.90
N VAL A 12 5.26 -12.70 11.88
CA VAL A 12 4.66 -12.11 13.09
C VAL A 12 3.45 -12.92 13.57
N GLY A 13 3.02 -13.92 12.80
CA GLY A 13 1.82 -14.72 13.12
C GLY A 13 0.52 -13.96 12.92
N CYS A 14 0.51 -12.95 12.06
CA CYS A 14 -0.66 -12.14 11.77
C CYS A 14 -1.38 -12.62 10.51
N ARG A 15 -2.69 -12.40 10.46
CA ARG A 15 -3.51 -12.58 9.27
C ARG A 15 -3.32 -11.40 8.32
N VAL A 16 -3.30 -11.68 7.01
CA VAL A 16 -3.26 -10.65 5.97
C VAL A 16 -4.60 -10.62 5.24
N HIS A 17 -5.29 -9.49 5.27
CA HIS A 17 -6.56 -9.32 4.59
C HIS A 17 -6.37 -8.35 3.39
N PHE A 18 -6.67 -8.83 2.20
CA PHE A 18 -6.58 -8.06 0.97
C PHE A 18 -7.96 -7.53 0.55
N PHE A 19 -8.01 -6.23 0.29
CA PHE A 19 -9.18 -5.56 -0.26
C PHE A 19 -8.82 -5.00 -1.63
N ALA A 20 -9.57 -5.36 -2.66
CA ALA A 20 -9.38 -4.87 -4.02
C ALA A 20 -10.60 -5.19 -4.89
N ASN A 21 -10.61 -4.66 -6.12
CA ASN A 21 -11.58 -5.08 -7.12
C ASN A 21 -11.41 -6.56 -7.50
N GLU A 22 -12.44 -7.15 -8.07
CA GLU A 22 -12.50 -8.57 -8.36
C GLU A 22 -11.33 -9.07 -9.23
N GLN A 23 -10.96 -8.31 -10.27
CA GLN A 23 -9.86 -8.69 -11.16
C GLN A 23 -8.51 -8.76 -10.43
N THR A 24 -8.26 -7.79 -9.56
CA THR A 24 -7.04 -7.73 -8.74
C THR A 24 -7.04 -8.87 -7.71
N LEU A 25 -8.18 -9.13 -7.07
CA LEU A 25 -8.31 -10.23 -6.11
C LEU A 25 -8.00 -11.58 -6.72
N MET A 26 -8.51 -11.87 -7.91
CA MET A 26 -8.21 -13.14 -8.61
C MET A 26 -6.70 -13.33 -8.82
N ARG A 27 -5.99 -12.27 -9.23
CA ARG A 27 -4.54 -12.30 -9.42
C ARG A 27 -3.79 -12.48 -8.08
N LEU A 28 -4.23 -11.77 -7.05
CA LEU A 28 -3.66 -11.88 -5.70
C LEU A 28 -3.83 -13.29 -5.13
N GLN A 29 -5.02 -13.87 -5.24
CA GLN A 29 -5.33 -15.24 -4.78
C GLN A 29 -4.42 -16.27 -5.45
N GLN A 30 -4.25 -16.18 -6.78
CA GLN A 30 -3.35 -17.08 -7.51
C GLN A 30 -1.90 -16.94 -7.05
N LEU A 31 -1.42 -15.70 -6.88
CA LEU A 31 -0.05 -15.43 -6.42
C LEU A 31 0.18 -15.97 -5.01
N VAL A 32 -0.73 -15.65 -4.09
CA VAL A 32 -0.64 -16.04 -2.68
C VAL A 32 -0.71 -17.56 -2.54
N LYS A 33 -1.68 -18.22 -3.20
CA LYS A 33 -1.81 -19.68 -3.19
C LYS A 33 -0.55 -20.39 -3.70
N LYS A 34 0.06 -19.84 -4.75
CA LYS A 34 1.26 -20.44 -5.36
C LYS A 34 2.50 -20.31 -4.48
N LYS A 35 2.69 -19.18 -3.80
CA LYS A 35 3.95 -18.85 -3.11
C LYS A 35 3.84 -18.80 -1.59
N TYR A 36 2.65 -18.53 -1.04
CA TYR A 36 2.44 -18.18 0.38
C TYR A 36 1.24 -18.94 0.98
N GLY A 37 0.96 -20.14 0.52
CA GLY A 37 -0.22 -20.90 0.95
C GLY A 37 -0.30 -21.23 2.45
N SER A 38 0.79 -21.08 3.19
CA SER A 38 0.81 -21.24 4.65
C SER A 38 0.46 -19.97 5.43
N THR A 39 0.45 -18.79 4.77
CA THR A 39 0.10 -17.53 5.44
C THR A 39 -1.43 -17.42 5.54
N PRO A 40 -2.00 -17.17 6.72
CA PRO A 40 -3.43 -16.94 6.85
C PRO A 40 -3.82 -15.68 6.07
N THR A 41 -4.55 -15.85 4.99
CA THR A 41 -4.96 -14.74 4.12
C THR A 41 -6.46 -14.73 3.89
N GLU A 42 -7.02 -13.52 3.87
CA GLU A 42 -8.42 -13.27 3.52
C GLU A 42 -8.50 -12.31 2.35
N PHE A 43 -9.62 -12.34 1.62
CA PHE A 43 -9.82 -11.53 0.44
C PHE A 43 -11.25 -11.01 0.44
N SER A 44 -11.41 -9.69 0.34
CA SER A 44 -12.71 -9.03 0.26
C SER A 44 -12.74 -8.02 -0.87
N ARG A 45 -13.89 -7.94 -1.52
CA ARG A 45 -14.10 -7.03 -2.63
C ARG A 45 -14.22 -5.59 -2.15
N LEU A 46 -13.52 -4.70 -2.85
CA LEU A 46 -13.59 -3.26 -2.72
C LEU A 46 -13.43 -2.68 -4.13
N ASP A 47 -14.54 -2.23 -4.73
CA ASP A 47 -14.52 -1.79 -6.12
C ASP A 47 -14.19 -0.30 -6.25
N GLU A 48 -14.73 0.51 -5.35
CA GLU A 48 -14.58 1.96 -5.37
C GLU A 48 -13.79 2.45 -4.14
N TRP A 49 -13.00 3.50 -4.32
CA TRP A 49 -12.26 4.07 -3.21
C TRP A 49 -13.15 4.70 -2.13
N ASP A 50 -14.34 5.14 -2.50
CA ASP A 50 -15.31 5.67 -1.54
C ASP A 50 -15.84 4.57 -0.61
N ASP A 51 -15.78 3.29 -1.03
CA ASP A 51 -16.11 2.12 -0.21
C ASP A 51 -15.09 1.88 0.91
N LEU A 52 -13.93 2.53 0.87
CA LEU A 52 -12.94 2.48 1.96
C LEU A 52 -13.57 2.83 3.32
N LEU A 53 -14.57 3.71 3.33
CA LEU A 53 -15.29 4.09 4.55
C LEU A 53 -16.07 2.94 5.17
N LEU A 54 -16.46 1.94 4.38
CA LEU A 54 -17.16 0.74 4.88
C LEU A 54 -16.23 -0.13 5.73
N LEU A 55 -14.90 0.03 5.55
CA LEU A 55 -13.91 -0.70 6.34
C LEU A 55 -13.76 -0.16 7.77
N THR A 56 -14.28 1.03 8.09
CA THR A 56 -14.18 1.62 9.44
C THR A 56 -14.79 0.73 10.52
N GLY A 57 -15.81 -0.06 10.17
CA GLY A 57 -16.40 -1.05 11.08
C GLY A 57 -15.65 -2.40 11.16
N GLN A 58 -14.67 -2.62 10.30
CA GLN A 58 -13.92 -3.89 10.20
C GLN A 58 -12.46 -3.74 10.68
N VAL A 59 -11.93 -2.52 10.63
CA VAL A 59 -10.53 -2.24 11.00
C VAL A 59 -10.49 -1.78 12.47
N ASN A 60 -9.92 -2.61 13.32
CA ASN A 60 -9.72 -2.32 14.73
C ASN A 60 -8.38 -1.60 14.97
N PHE A 61 -8.18 -1.05 16.16
CA PHE A 61 -6.96 -0.30 16.54
C PHE A 61 -5.68 -1.13 16.51
N ASP A 62 -5.78 -2.45 16.61
CA ASP A 62 -4.65 -3.40 16.54
C ASP A 62 -4.30 -3.82 15.10
N HIS A 63 -5.06 -3.35 14.11
CA HIS A 63 -4.76 -3.61 12.72
C HIS A 63 -3.78 -2.56 12.14
N LEU A 64 -2.81 -3.04 11.35
CA LEU A 64 -2.03 -2.19 10.46
C LEU A 64 -2.76 -2.04 9.13
N LEU A 65 -3.21 -0.84 8.82
CA LEU A 65 -3.82 -0.54 7.52
C LEU A 65 -2.73 -0.13 6.52
N VAL A 66 -2.65 -0.87 5.42
CA VAL A 66 -1.72 -0.58 4.32
C VAL A 66 -2.50 -0.22 3.08
N VAL A 67 -2.34 0.98 2.59
CA VAL A 67 -3.00 1.47 1.37
C VAL A 67 -1.98 1.53 0.25
N ILE A 68 -2.27 0.83 -0.86
CA ILE A 68 -1.48 0.89 -2.08
C ILE A 68 -2.11 1.93 -2.98
N SER A 69 -1.40 3.01 -3.24
CA SER A 69 -1.86 4.14 -4.03
C SER A 69 -0.95 4.40 -5.22
N ALA A 70 -1.31 5.34 -6.06
CA ALA A 70 -0.51 5.74 -7.21
C ALA A 70 -0.26 7.26 -7.19
N ARG A 71 0.88 7.68 -7.71
CA ARG A 71 1.23 9.11 -7.84
C ARG A 71 0.59 9.68 -9.11
N ARG A 72 0.39 11.00 -9.12
CA ARG A 72 0.02 11.72 -10.36
C ARG A 72 1.01 11.37 -11.47
N GLY A 73 0.49 11.12 -12.66
CA GLY A 73 1.29 10.70 -13.82
C GLY A 73 1.54 9.21 -13.92
N SER A 74 1.17 8.42 -12.93
CA SER A 74 1.20 6.95 -13.01
C SER A 74 -0.02 6.42 -13.77
N ILE A 75 0.13 5.29 -14.48
CA ILE A 75 -0.96 4.66 -15.26
C ILE A 75 -2.17 4.31 -14.38
N SER A 76 -1.95 3.92 -13.13
CA SER A 76 -3.00 3.55 -12.18
C SER A 76 -3.43 4.70 -11.26
N TYR A 77 -3.09 5.95 -11.62
CA TYR A 77 -3.53 7.10 -10.85
C TYR A 77 -5.04 7.33 -11.02
N ASP A 78 -5.71 7.54 -9.89
CA ASP A 78 -7.11 7.94 -9.81
C ASP A 78 -7.21 9.29 -9.06
N PRO A 79 -7.99 10.27 -9.55
CA PRO A 79 -8.17 11.57 -8.87
C PRO A 79 -8.71 11.46 -7.43
N SER A 80 -9.41 10.39 -7.07
CA SER A 80 -9.88 10.13 -5.70
C SER A 80 -8.73 9.99 -4.71
N PHE A 81 -7.52 9.60 -5.18
CA PHE A 81 -6.34 9.48 -4.33
C PHE A 81 -5.90 10.79 -3.68
N GLU A 82 -6.29 11.94 -4.23
CA GLU A 82 -6.00 13.24 -3.61
C GLU A 82 -6.74 13.44 -2.29
N ARG A 83 -7.91 12.83 -2.15
CA ARG A 83 -8.72 12.90 -0.93
C ARG A 83 -8.32 11.84 0.10
N LEU A 84 -7.58 10.83 -0.32
CA LEU A 84 -7.22 9.67 0.48
C LEU A 84 -6.53 10.04 1.82
N PRO A 85 -5.49 10.92 1.86
CA PRO A 85 -4.84 11.28 3.12
C PRO A 85 -5.80 11.90 4.13
N ASN A 86 -6.70 12.76 3.66
CA ASN A 86 -7.70 13.40 4.52
C ASN A 86 -8.74 12.39 5.04
N GLN A 87 -9.20 11.48 4.18
CA GLN A 87 -10.13 10.41 4.55
C GLN A 87 -9.48 9.46 5.56
N LEU A 88 -8.26 9.02 5.30
CA LEU A 88 -7.53 8.13 6.19
C LEU A 88 -7.28 8.79 7.56
N GLY A 89 -6.82 10.03 7.58
CA GLY A 89 -6.61 10.78 8.82
C GLY A 89 -7.88 11.02 9.62
N LYS A 90 -9.02 11.16 8.95
CA LYS A 90 -10.31 11.37 9.62
C LYS A 90 -10.91 10.08 10.18
N TYR A 91 -10.89 9.01 9.41
CA TYR A 91 -11.64 7.80 9.72
C TYR A 91 -10.81 6.68 10.34
N PHE A 92 -9.49 6.71 10.16
CA PHE A 92 -8.55 5.71 10.66
C PHE A 92 -7.45 6.32 11.55
N SER A 93 -7.74 7.45 12.20
CA SER A 93 -6.78 8.18 13.06
C SER A 93 -6.19 7.36 14.19
N ASN A 94 -6.90 6.32 14.65
CA ASN A 94 -6.46 5.45 15.73
C ASN A 94 -5.69 4.20 15.24
N ASN A 95 -5.53 4.04 13.93
CA ASN A 95 -4.85 2.90 13.35
C ASN A 95 -3.42 3.25 12.96
N SER A 96 -2.54 2.25 13.03
CA SER A 96 -1.26 2.33 12.34
C SER A 96 -1.50 2.29 10.84
N LEU A 97 -0.94 3.25 10.11
CA LEU A 97 -1.20 3.45 8.69
C LEU A 97 0.09 3.53 7.89
N ILE A 98 0.13 2.84 6.76
CA ILE A 98 1.18 2.95 5.76
C ILE A 98 0.52 3.25 4.41
N ILE A 99 0.97 4.28 3.69
CA ILE A 99 0.60 4.52 2.30
C ILE A 99 1.81 4.20 1.43
N LEU A 100 1.64 3.26 0.50
CA LEU A 100 2.67 2.85 -0.43
C LEU A 100 2.36 3.42 -1.82
N TYR A 101 3.39 3.93 -2.46
CA TYR A 101 3.38 4.35 -3.85
C TYR A 101 4.37 3.47 -4.62
N PRO A 102 3.95 2.28 -5.11
CA PRO A 102 4.82 1.40 -5.86
C PRO A 102 5.36 2.10 -7.08
N ASP A 103 6.66 1.89 -7.37
CA ASP A 103 7.23 2.31 -8.64
C ASP A 103 6.54 1.55 -9.77
N GLN A 104 6.01 2.28 -10.72
CA GLN A 104 5.41 1.73 -11.92
C GLN A 104 6.47 1.84 -13.01
N PHE A 105 7.12 0.70 -13.31
CA PHE A 105 8.04 0.59 -14.43
C PHE A 105 7.23 0.73 -15.74
N GLY A 106 7.05 1.95 -16.18
CA GLY A 106 6.77 2.32 -17.56
C GLY A 106 8.02 3.01 -18.08
N GLU A 107 8.24 3.00 -19.38
CA GLU A 107 9.36 3.75 -20.00
C GLU A 107 9.49 5.13 -19.35
N PRO A 108 10.74 5.64 -19.16
CA PRO A 108 10.94 6.94 -18.56
C PRO A 108 10.27 7.99 -19.45
N GLN A 109 8.99 8.19 -19.25
CA GLN A 109 8.37 9.44 -19.67
C GLN A 109 9.13 10.51 -18.90
N GLU A 110 9.68 11.47 -19.63
CA GLU A 110 10.36 12.63 -19.09
C GLU A 110 9.67 13.03 -17.79
N ILE A 111 10.43 12.91 -16.71
CA ILE A 111 10.00 13.37 -15.40
C ILE A 111 9.74 14.85 -15.61
N VAL A 112 8.49 15.21 -15.87
CA VAL A 112 8.06 16.60 -15.73
C VAL A 112 8.35 16.89 -14.28
N SER A 113 9.47 17.54 -14.02
CA SER A 113 9.87 17.95 -12.70
C SER A 113 8.79 18.91 -12.22
N PHE A 114 7.84 18.37 -11.47
CA PHE A 114 6.98 19.22 -10.66
C PHE A 114 7.90 19.83 -9.62
N SER A 115 8.37 21.03 -9.89
CA SER A 115 8.95 21.88 -8.87
C SER A 115 7.84 22.12 -7.85
N ASP A 116 7.91 21.42 -6.73
CA ASP A 116 7.07 21.72 -5.57
C ASP A 116 7.33 23.20 -5.24
N PRO A 117 6.31 24.07 -5.25
CA PRO A 117 6.47 25.47 -4.91
C PRO A 117 7.01 25.69 -3.49
N ARG A 118 7.13 24.66 -2.67
CA ARG A 118 7.69 24.70 -1.31
C ARG A 118 9.16 24.23 -1.24
N GLY A 119 9.81 23.91 -2.36
CA GLY A 119 11.24 23.57 -2.38
C GLY A 119 11.65 22.31 -1.62
N TYR A 120 10.72 21.45 -1.27
CA TYR A 120 11.02 20.18 -0.61
C TYR A 120 11.43 19.12 -1.67
N ASN A 121 12.71 18.83 -1.71
CA ASN A 121 13.28 17.76 -2.51
C ASN A 121 13.01 16.43 -1.78
N GLU A 122 11.78 15.90 -1.89
CA GLU A 122 11.36 14.65 -1.22
C GLU A 122 12.15 13.43 -1.72
N SER A 123 12.69 13.47 -2.93
CA SER A 123 13.42 12.33 -3.52
C SER A 123 14.64 11.85 -2.71
N GLN A 124 15.31 12.75 -2.00
CA GLN A 124 16.48 12.37 -1.18
C GLN A 124 16.13 11.74 0.17
N HIS A 125 14.92 11.97 0.69
CA HIS A 125 14.51 11.42 1.99
C HIS A 125 14.01 9.98 1.88
N TYR A 126 13.29 9.63 0.81
CA TYR A 126 12.79 8.27 0.58
C TYR A 126 13.92 7.26 0.36
N ASP A 127 15.01 7.68 -0.29
CA ASP A 127 16.18 6.83 -0.53
C ASP A 127 16.90 6.44 0.78
N LYS A 128 16.88 7.31 1.79
CA LYS A 128 17.46 7.03 3.11
C LYS A 128 16.62 6.05 3.93
N VAL A 129 15.30 6.19 3.91
CA VAL A 129 14.39 5.30 4.65
C VAL A 129 14.38 3.90 4.02
N GLY A 130 14.35 3.80 2.70
CA GLY A 130 14.44 2.54 1.99
C GLY A 130 15.77 1.80 2.25
N LYS A 131 16.89 2.53 2.25
CA LYS A 131 18.23 1.98 2.58
C LYS A 131 18.34 1.57 4.05
N TRP A 132 17.71 2.31 4.97
CA TRP A 132 17.67 1.95 6.38
C TRP A 132 16.85 0.68 6.61
N PHE A 133 15.68 0.57 6.01
CA PHE A 133 14.81 -0.61 6.07
C PHE A 133 15.50 -1.84 5.47
N TYR A 134 16.18 -1.69 4.34
CA TYR A 134 16.95 -2.76 3.70
C TYR A 134 18.13 -3.24 4.57
N LYS A 135 18.83 -2.31 5.23
CA LYS A 135 19.91 -2.67 6.18
C LYS A 135 19.37 -3.40 7.42
N TRP A 136 18.21 -3.01 7.91
CA TRP A 136 17.59 -3.65 9.07
C TRP A 136 17.14 -5.08 8.76
N LEU A 137 16.55 -5.31 7.58
CA LEU A 137 16.14 -6.64 7.12
C LEU A 137 17.32 -7.58 6.82
N LYS A 138 18.51 -7.05 6.54
CA LYS A 138 19.71 -7.86 6.23
C LYS A 138 20.50 -8.28 7.46
N LYS A 139 20.18 -7.72 8.63
CA LYS A 139 20.93 -7.91 9.88
C LYS A 139 20.29 -8.93 10.84
N ASN A 140 19.12 -9.45 10.46
CA ASN A 140 18.42 -10.58 11.06
C ASN A 140 18.22 -11.66 9.99
#